data_794d0a5cefd7f06dcbacdbb65266eab2
#
_entry.id   794d0a5cefd7f06dcbacdbb65266eab2
#
_cell.length_a   1.000
_cell.length_b   1.000
_cell.length_c   1.000
_cell.angle_alpha   90.00
_cell.angle_beta   90.00
_cell.angle_gamma   90.00
#
_symmetry.space_group_name_H-M   'P 1'
#
loop_
_entity.id
_entity.type
_entity.pdbx_description
1 polymer ?
#
loop_
_entity_poly.entity_id
_entity_poly.type
_entity_poly.pdbx_seq_one_letter_code
_entity_poly.pdbx_strand_id
1 'polypeptide(L)'
;GQADIHNNLSLGILFQSSEGNSGDILKELLFKSYELDVNIRFNPITEEAYNQWVSMQGKNRYIITILGRKLTARQIAGVTRIVADQDMNIDDIKRLTGRIPLDENARTPKASVEFSVRGTPRDKEQMKADFMKLSAEQEMDISFQEESMYRRMRRLICFDMDSTLIETEVIDE
;
A
#
# COMPACT_ATOMS: atom_id res chain seq x y z
N GLY A 1 5.93 -3.22 -12.54
CA GLY A 1 4.80 -2.49 -11.95
C GLY A 1 4.32 -1.37 -12.86
N GLN A 2 3.08 -0.98 -12.71
CA GLN A 2 2.46 0.09 -13.47
C GLN A 2 1.79 1.07 -12.51
N ALA A 3 1.98 2.37 -12.75
CA ALA A 3 1.28 3.43 -12.04
C ALA A 3 0.76 4.47 -13.04
N ASP A 4 -0.46 4.96 -12.81
CA ASP A 4 -1.07 6.05 -13.57
C ASP A 4 -1.28 7.24 -12.63
N ILE A 5 -0.62 8.35 -12.94
CA ILE A 5 -0.68 9.58 -12.15
C ILE A 5 -0.89 10.76 -13.11
N HIS A 6 -2.00 11.47 -12.99
CA HIS A 6 -2.31 12.64 -13.80
C HIS A 6 -2.20 12.40 -15.33
N ASN A 7 -2.76 11.28 -15.82
CA ASN A 7 -2.68 10.84 -17.21
C ASN A 7 -1.26 10.48 -17.68
N ASN A 8 -0.30 10.36 -16.77
CA ASN A 8 1.03 9.84 -17.06
C ASN A 8 1.11 8.39 -16.66
N LEU A 9 1.42 7.52 -17.60
CA LEU A 9 1.66 6.11 -17.37
C LEU A 9 3.13 5.91 -16.97
N SER A 10 3.36 5.31 -15.80
CA SER A 10 4.69 4.87 -15.38
C SER A 10 4.73 3.35 -15.38
N LEU A 11 5.72 2.77 -16.07
CA LEU A 11 5.92 1.34 -16.18
C LEU A 11 7.31 0.98 -15.66
N GLY A 12 7.38 0.03 -14.72
CA GLY A 12 8.64 -0.52 -14.23
C GLY A 12 8.90 -1.89 -14.85
N ILE A 13 10.05 -2.05 -15.49
CA ILE A 13 10.51 -3.30 -16.10
C ILE A 13 11.81 -3.71 -15.42
N LEU A 14 11.85 -4.93 -14.90
CA LEU A 14 13.07 -5.55 -14.40
C LEU A 14 13.65 -6.43 -15.51
N PHE A 15 14.95 -6.25 -15.80
CA PHE A 15 15.66 -7.09 -16.75
C PHE A 15 17.08 -7.37 -16.26
N GLN A 16 17.64 -8.45 -16.71
CA GLN A 16 19.04 -8.83 -16.47
C GLN A 16 19.78 -8.77 -17.79
N SER A 17 20.96 -8.16 -17.79
CA SER A 17 21.86 -8.18 -18.93
C SER A 17 23.07 -9.09 -18.65
N SER A 18 23.58 -9.75 -19.68
CA SER A 18 24.84 -10.48 -19.59
C SER A 18 26.01 -9.51 -19.45
N GLU A 19 27.06 -9.95 -18.77
CA GLU A 19 28.32 -9.19 -18.68
C GLU A 19 28.84 -8.78 -20.06
N GLY A 20 29.19 -7.51 -20.22
CA GLY A 20 29.74 -6.93 -21.44
C GLY A 20 28.74 -6.16 -22.33
N ASN A 21 27.44 -6.45 -22.29
CA ASN A 21 26.47 -5.83 -23.19
C ASN A 21 25.59 -4.73 -22.54
N SER A 22 25.75 -4.49 -21.26
CA SER A 22 24.89 -3.55 -20.52
C SER A 22 24.95 -2.13 -21.09
N GLY A 23 26.14 -1.68 -21.48
CA GLY A 23 26.34 -0.33 -22.01
C GLY A 23 25.62 -0.10 -23.34
N ASP A 24 25.61 -1.08 -24.22
CA ASP A 24 24.99 -0.95 -25.54
C ASP A 24 23.47 -1.03 -25.44
N ILE A 25 22.93 -1.90 -24.58
CA ILE A 25 21.49 -1.96 -24.29
C ILE A 25 21.00 -0.64 -23.71
N LEU A 26 21.74 -0.06 -22.74
CA LEU A 26 21.34 1.21 -22.13
C LEU A 26 21.38 2.34 -23.16
N LYS A 27 22.37 2.38 -24.06
CA LYS A 27 22.42 3.37 -25.15
C LYS A 27 21.22 3.25 -26.09
N GLU A 28 20.94 2.03 -26.56
CA GLU A 28 19.78 1.80 -27.45
C GLU A 28 18.46 2.18 -26.80
N LEU A 29 18.26 1.86 -25.52
CA LEU A 29 17.06 2.26 -24.77
C LEU A 29 16.96 3.77 -24.64
N LEU A 30 18.07 4.49 -24.40
CA LEU A 30 18.10 5.94 -24.35
C LEU A 30 17.78 6.56 -25.69
N PHE A 31 18.35 6.07 -26.80
CA PHE A 31 18.01 6.56 -28.14
C PHE A 31 16.53 6.33 -28.45
N LYS A 32 16.02 5.14 -28.13
CA LYS A 32 14.63 4.80 -28.38
C LYS A 32 13.66 5.63 -27.52
N SER A 33 14.03 5.94 -26.28
CA SER A 33 13.24 6.81 -25.43
C SER A 33 13.14 8.22 -25.98
N TYR A 34 14.24 8.73 -26.56
CA TYR A 34 14.23 10.03 -27.19
C TYR A 34 13.32 10.06 -28.45
N GLU A 35 13.40 9.02 -29.30
CA GLU A 35 12.53 8.92 -30.48
C GLU A 35 11.03 8.84 -30.14
N LEU A 36 10.70 8.21 -29.00
CA LEU A 36 9.32 7.99 -28.57
C LEU A 36 8.81 9.07 -27.59
N ASP A 37 9.63 10.07 -27.28
CA ASP A 37 9.33 11.11 -26.29
C ASP A 37 8.92 10.51 -24.93
N VAL A 38 9.65 9.47 -24.47
CA VAL A 38 9.42 8.77 -23.23
C VAL A 38 10.58 9.01 -22.26
N ASN A 39 10.28 9.32 -21.00
CA ASN A 39 11.29 9.45 -19.98
C ASN A 39 11.67 8.07 -19.41
N ILE A 40 12.94 7.71 -19.48
CA ILE A 40 13.47 6.47 -18.88
C ILE A 40 14.37 6.81 -17.69
N ARG A 41 14.23 6.05 -16.62
CA ARG A 41 15.11 6.07 -15.47
C ARG A 41 15.63 4.67 -15.19
N PHE A 42 16.96 4.52 -15.14
CA PHE A 42 17.61 3.26 -14.78
C PHE A 42 17.95 3.25 -13.29
N ASN A 43 17.56 2.19 -12.60
CA ASN A 43 17.94 1.94 -11.21
C ASN A 43 18.66 0.58 -11.15
N PRO A 44 19.99 0.55 -10.99
CA PRO A 44 20.70 -0.71 -10.83
C PRO A 44 20.27 -1.38 -9.51
N ILE A 45 20.09 -2.69 -9.57
CA ILE A 45 19.74 -3.52 -8.41
C ILE A 45 20.88 -4.52 -8.24
N THR A 46 21.40 -4.66 -7.01
CA THR A 46 22.41 -5.66 -6.71
C THR A 46 21.80 -7.06 -6.64
N GLU A 47 22.63 -8.08 -6.83
CA GLU A 47 22.19 -9.48 -6.73
C GLU A 47 21.64 -9.79 -5.33
N GLU A 48 22.26 -9.24 -4.29
CA GLU A 48 21.81 -9.40 -2.91
C GLU A 48 20.41 -8.80 -2.71
N ALA A 49 20.17 -7.58 -3.22
CA ALA A 49 18.89 -6.92 -3.13
C ALA A 49 17.81 -7.69 -3.92
N TYR A 50 18.16 -8.23 -5.07
CA TYR A 50 17.27 -9.10 -5.86
C TYR A 50 16.93 -10.39 -5.12
N ASN A 51 17.95 -11.09 -4.59
CA ASN A 51 17.76 -12.34 -3.84
C ASN A 51 16.94 -12.12 -2.57
N GLN A 52 17.16 -11.00 -1.87
CA GLN A 52 16.34 -10.64 -0.72
C GLN A 52 14.87 -10.43 -1.13
N TRP A 53 14.62 -9.71 -2.22
CA TRP A 53 13.25 -9.52 -2.75
C TRP A 53 12.61 -10.85 -3.14
N VAL A 54 13.35 -11.76 -3.81
CA VAL A 54 12.86 -13.10 -4.17
C VAL A 54 12.58 -13.94 -2.93
N SER A 55 13.41 -13.87 -1.91
CA SER A 55 13.22 -14.62 -0.66
C SER A 55 11.97 -14.21 0.12
N MET A 56 11.46 -13.02 -0.15
CA MET A 56 10.20 -12.55 0.43
C MET A 56 8.97 -13.10 -0.32
N GLN A 57 9.14 -13.65 -1.52
CA GLN A 57 8.06 -14.31 -2.25
C GLN A 57 7.67 -15.61 -1.54
N GLY A 58 6.36 -15.81 -1.38
CA GLY A 58 5.83 -16.97 -0.66
C GLY A 58 5.64 -16.78 0.85
N LYS A 59 6.13 -15.70 1.44
CA LYS A 59 5.79 -15.33 2.82
C LYS A 59 4.35 -14.86 2.94
N ASN A 60 3.83 -14.93 4.16
CA ASN A 60 2.47 -14.46 4.47
C ASN A 60 2.27 -13.02 4.02
N ARG A 61 1.09 -12.75 3.52
CA ARG A 61 0.66 -11.41 3.15
C ARG A 61 -0.35 -10.89 4.15
N TYR A 62 -0.24 -9.61 4.41
CA TYR A 62 -1.17 -8.86 5.25
C TYR A 62 -1.63 -7.61 4.52
N ILE A 63 -2.84 -7.21 4.86
CA ILE A 63 -3.42 -5.97 4.37
C ILE A 63 -3.61 -5.05 5.57
N ILE A 64 -3.05 -3.86 5.47
CA ILE A 64 -3.27 -2.78 6.42
C ILE A 64 -4.11 -1.73 5.70
N THR A 65 -5.27 -1.42 6.24
CA THR A 65 -6.12 -0.37 5.69
C THR A 65 -6.21 0.76 6.71
N ILE A 66 -5.92 1.96 6.28
CA ILE A 66 -6.14 3.16 7.07
C ILE A 66 -7.32 3.95 6.52
N LEU A 67 -8.12 4.47 7.43
CA LEU A 67 -9.29 5.29 7.12
C LEU A 67 -9.25 6.54 8.01
N GLY A 68 -9.46 7.69 7.41
CA GLY A 68 -9.53 8.96 8.14
C GLY A 68 -10.25 10.02 7.33
N ARG A 69 -10.56 11.14 7.95
CA ARG A 69 -11.15 12.30 7.25
C ARG A 69 -10.13 12.92 6.29
N LYS A 70 -8.88 13.02 6.72
CA LYS A 70 -7.75 13.49 5.93
C LYS A 70 -6.54 12.65 6.30
N LEU A 71 -5.90 12.05 5.32
CA LEU A 71 -4.67 11.31 5.55
C LEU A 71 -3.46 12.22 5.30
N THR A 72 -2.57 12.25 6.27
CA THR A 72 -1.35 13.05 6.28
C THR A 72 -0.12 12.19 6.08
N ALA A 73 0.98 12.80 5.65
CA ALA A 73 2.27 12.12 5.55
C ALA A 73 2.74 11.53 6.90
N ARG A 74 2.41 12.18 8.03
CA ARG A 74 2.74 11.70 9.37
C ARG A 74 2.04 10.38 9.69
N GLN A 75 0.78 10.24 9.34
CA GLN A 75 -0.01 9.02 9.52
C GLN A 75 0.55 7.86 8.66
N ILE A 76 0.86 8.13 7.40
CA ILE A 76 1.52 7.16 6.51
C ILE A 76 2.87 6.72 7.09
N ALA A 77 3.70 7.69 7.52
CA ALA A 77 5.01 7.41 8.10
C ALA A 77 4.91 6.60 9.41
N GLY A 78 3.89 6.82 10.24
CA GLY A 78 3.65 6.03 11.44
C GLY A 78 3.38 4.56 11.11
N VAL A 79 2.48 4.30 10.16
CA VAL A 79 2.17 2.93 9.72
C VAL A 79 3.38 2.25 9.10
N THR A 80 4.09 2.91 8.20
CA THR A 80 5.26 2.33 7.53
C THR A 80 6.40 2.03 8.50
N ARG A 81 6.56 2.84 9.56
CA ARG A 81 7.55 2.60 10.62
C ARG A 81 7.22 1.33 11.40
N ILE A 82 5.97 1.15 11.84
CA ILE A 82 5.55 -0.06 12.54
C ILE A 82 5.80 -1.31 11.68
N VAL A 83 5.49 -1.25 10.39
CA VAL A 83 5.76 -2.35 9.45
C VAL A 83 7.25 -2.65 9.35
N ALA A 84 8.10 -1.62 9.24
CA ALA A 84 9.55 -1.76 9.16
C ALA A 84 10.15 -2.34 10.47
N ASP A 85 9.69 -1.88 11.63
CA ASP A 85 10.14 -2.36 12.94
C ASP A 85 9.81 -3.85 13.17
N GLN A 86 8.84 -4.39 12.43
CA GLN A 86 8.47 -5.80 12.43
C GLN A 86 9.16 -6.62 11.31
N ASP A 87 10.19 -6.08 10.66
CA ASP A 87 10.91 -6.71 9.52
C ASP A 87 10.00 -7.12 8.36
N MET A 88 8.92 -6.41 8.16
CA MET A 88 8.00 -6.65 7.06
C MET A 88 8.25 -5.69 5.90
N ASN A 89 7.92 -6.12 4.69
CA ASN A 89 8.06 -5.32 3.48
C ASN A 89 6.70 -4.83 2.99
N ILE A 90 6.64 -3.59 2.51
CA ILE A 90 5.47 -3.05 1.85
C ILE A 90 5.64 -3.28 0.34
N ASP A 91 4.77 -4.12 -0.24
CA ASP A 91 4.78 -4.43 -1.67
C ASP A 91 4.03 -3.37 -2.50
N ASP A 92 2.96 -2.83 -1.95
CA ASP A 92 2.10 -1.86 -2.65
C ASP A 92 1.38 -0.94 -1.67
N ILE A 93 1.14 0.29 -2.11
CA ILE A 93 0.33 1.27 -1.38
C ILE A 93 -0.71 1.81 -2.35
N LYS A 94 -1.99 1.54 -2.05
CA LYS A 94 -3.09 1.89 -2.93
C LYS A 94 -4.10 2.80 -2.23
N ARG A 95 -4.44 3.91 -2.85
CA ARG A 95 -5.57 4.71 -2.41
C ARG A 95 -6.88 4.04 -2.85
N LEU A 96 -7.80 3.83 -1.92
CA LEU A 96 -9.10 3.19 -2.16
C LEU A 96 -10.21 4.21 -2.47
N THR A 97 -10.06 5.44 -1.97
CA THR A 97 -11.03 6.51 -2.20
C THR A 97 -10.70 7.31 -3.46
N GLY A 98 -11.72 7.81 -4.13
CA GLY A 98 -11.55 8.73 -5.26
C GLY A 98 -10.78 9.99 -4.88
N ARG A 99 -10.26 10.69 -5.88
CA ARG A 99 -9.68 12.02 -5.69
C ARG A 99 -10.80 13.02 -5.51
N ILE A 100 -10.60 13.98 -4.61
CA ILE A 100 -11.56 15.03 -4.29
C ILE A 100 -11.05 16.31 -4.94
N PRO A 101 -11.95 17.14 -5.53
CA PRO A 101 -11.58 18.49 -5.94
C PRO A 101 -10.98 19.27 -4.78
N LEU A 102 -10.06 20.18 -5.06
CA LEU A 102 -9.42 21.03 -4.06
C LEU A 102 -10.35 22.18 -3.58
N ASP A 103 -11.60 22.17 -4.00
CA ASP A 103 -12.60 23.16 -3.61
C ASP A 103 -12.97 22.99 -2.12
N GLU A 104 -12.90 24.09 -1.35
CA GLU A 104 -13.14 24.12 0.09
C GLU A 104 -14.58 23.75 0.49
N ASN A 105 -15.52 23.76 -0.45
CA ASN A 105 -16.93 23.41 -0.22
C ASN A 105 -17.23 21.90 -0.39
N ALA A 106 -16.23 21.08 -0.71
CA ALA A 106 -16.42 19.64 -0.79
C ALA A 106 -16.75 19.06 0.61
N ARG A 107 -17.87 18.33 0.72
CA ARG A 107 -18.30 17.58 1.92
C ARG A 107 -17.10 16.80 2.49
N THR A 108 -17.01 16.76 3.84
CA THR A 108 -15.94 16.14 4.62
C THR A 108 -15.35 14.89 3.92
N PRO A 109 -14.14 15.01 3.37
CA PRO A 109 -13.57 13.92 2.62
C PRO A 109 -13.23 12.75 3.54
N LYS A 110 -13.65 11.57 3.16
CA LYS A 110 -13.08 10.34 3.74
C LYS A 110 -11.93 9.91 2.85
N ALA A 111 -10.82 9.57 3.43
CA ALA A 111 -9.65 9.07 2.72
C ALA A 111 -9.28 7.68 3.25
N SER A 112 -9.10 6.73 2.34
CA SER A 112 -8.69 5.38 2.69
C SER A 112 -7.51 4.97 1.82
N VAL A 113 -6.52 4.36 2.47
CA VAL A 113 -5.32 3.82 1.83
C VAL A 113 -5.09 2.40 2.33
N GLU A 114 -4.78 1.52 1.40
CA GLU A 114 -4.45 0.13 1.64
C GLU A 114 -2.96 -0.10 1.39
N PHE A 115 -2.32 -0.81 2.30
CA PHE A 115 -0.94 -1.29 2.18
C PHE A 115 -0.98 -2.80 2.05
N SER A 116 -0.40 -3.32 0.98
CA SER A 116 -0.09 -4.74 0.85
C SER A 116 1.27 -5.00 1.47
N VAL A 117 1.31 -5.79 2.52
CA VAL A 117 2.51 -6.03 3.32
C VAL A 117 2.86 -7.52 3.29
N ARG A 118 4.14 -7.83 3.18
CA ARG A 118 4.65 -9.19 3.11
C ARG A 118 5.68 -9.45 4.19
N GLY A 119 5.63 -10.64 4.76
CA GLY A 119 6.56 -11.08 5.77
C GLY A 119 5.86 -11.80 6.92
N THR A 120 6.64 -12.17 7.93
CA THR A 120 6.13 -12.66 9.21
C THR A 120 6.53 -11.64 10.25
N PRO A 121 5.57 -10.98 10.91
CA PRO A 121 5.91 -10.02 11.95
C PRO A 121 6.68 -10.69 13.08
N ARG A 122 7.68 -10.00 13.63
CA ARG A 122 8.45 -10.47 14.80
C ARG A 122 7.54 -10.74 16.00
N ASP A 123 6.62 -9.81 16.23
CA ASP A 123 5.61 -9.90 17.29
C ASP A 123 4.29 -9.32 16.76
N LYS A 124 3.34 -10.21 16.43
CA LYS A 124 2.05 -9.83 15.87
C LYS A 124 1.16 -9.09 16.86
N GLU A 125 1.23 -9.43 18.13
CA GLU A 125 0.43 -8.79 19.17
C GLU A 125 0.97 -7.41 19.51
N GLN A 126 2.29 -7.24 19.58
CA GLN A 126 2.91 -5.93 19.74
C GLN A 126 2.58 -5.03 18.53
N MET A 127 2.65 -5.56 17.32
CA MET A 127 2.29 -4.81 16.11
C MET A 127 0.85 -4.29 16.15
N LYS A 128 -0.10 -5.12 16.62
CA LYS A 128 -1.49 -4.70 16.81
C LYS A 128 -1.61 -3.60 17.86
N ALA A 129 -0.92 -3.75 18.99
CA ALA A 129 -0.91 -2.75 20.06
C ALA A 129 -0.36 -1.41 19.56
N ASP A 130 0.71 -1.43 18.75
CA ASP A 130 1.31 -0.23 18.17
C ASP A 130 0.35 0.44 17.17
N PHE A 131 -0.38 -0.33 16.37
CA PHE A 131 -1.43 0.20 15.49
C PHE A 131 -2.59 0.83 16.29
N MET A 132 -3.04 0.20 17.37
CA MET A 132 -4.09 0.76 18.23
C MET A 132 -3.64 2.09 18.85
N LYS A 133 -2.42 2.16 19.34
CA LYS A 133 -1.83 3.38 19.89
C LYS A 133 -1.74 4.49 18.83
N LEU A 134 -1.20 4.15 17.64
CA LEU A 134 -1.08 5.10 16.53
C LEU A 134 -2.47 5.59 16.06
N SER A 135 -3.48 4.70 16.01
CA SER A 135 -4.86 5.03 15.68
C SER A 135 -5.43 6.08 16.63
N ALA A 136 -5.28 5.87 17.93
CA ALA A 136 -5.74 6.80 18.97
C ALA A 136 -5.00 8.14 18.92
N GLU A 137 -3.67 8.12 18.73
CA GLU A 137 -2.84 9.34 18.71
C GLU A 137 -3.06 10.22 17.49
N GLN A 138 -3.46 9.62 16.35
CA GLN A 138 -3.54 10.33 15.07
C GLN A 138 -4.96 10.40 14.48
N GLU A 139 -5.97 10.04 15.27
CA GLU A 139 -7.40 10.15 14.90
C GLU A 139 -7.70 9.50 13.53
N MET A 140 -7.24 8.27 13.34
CA MET A 140 -7.51 7.48 12.16
C MET A 140 -7.81 6.04 12.53
N ASP A 141 -8.61 5.35 11.74
CA ASP A 141 -8.87 3.92 11.91
C ASP A 141 -7.81 3.10 11.17
N ILE A 142 -7.32 2.06 11.82
CA ILE A 142 -6.36 1.13 11.24
C ILE A 142 -6.93 -0.30 11.33
N SER A 143 -7.04 -0.96 10.19
CA SER A 143 -7.37 -2.40 10.10
C SER A 143 -6.13 -3.17 9.69
N PHE A 144 -5.83 -4.26 10.41
CA PHE A 144 -4.73 -5.18 10.11
C PHE A 144 -5.28 -6.59 9.92
N GLN A 145 -5.16 -7.14 8.72
CA GLN A 145 -5.75 -8.41 8.34
C GLN A 145 -4.73 -9.26 7.59
N GLU A 146 -4.76 -10.57 7.84
CA GLU A 146 -4.03 -11.54 7.03
C GLU A 146 -4.74 -11.71 5.68
N GLU A 147 -4.00 -11.64 4.57
CA GLU A 147 -4.55 -11.88 3.25
C GLU A 147 -4.76 -13.38 3.07
N SER A 148 -6.00 -13.78 2.83
CA SER A 148 -6.36 -15.14 2.46
C SER A 148 -7.09 -15.15 1.13
N MET A 149 -7.03 -16.30 0.41
CA MET A 149 -7.78 -16.47 -0.82
C MET A 149 -9.30 -16.29 -0.62
N TYR A 150 -9.78 -16.54 0.57
CA TYR A 150 -11.19 -16.40 0.94
C TYR A 150 -11.63 -14.94 1.13
N ARG A 151 -10.71 -13.99 1.28
CA ARG A 151 -11.05 -12.56 1.47
C ARG A 151 -11.90 -12.01 0.33
N ARG A 152 -11.56 -12.40 -0.91
CA ARG A 152 -12.27 -11.96 -2.13
C ARG A 152 -13.54 -12.76 -2.42
N MET A 153 -13.73 -13.89 -1.74
CA MET A 153 -14.87 -14.79 -1.93
C MET A 153 -15.99 -14.59 -0.90
N ARG A 154 -15.84 -13.66 0.04
CA ARG A 154 -16.87 -13.38 1.03
C ARG A 154 -18.13 -12.83 0.35
N ARG A 155 -19.27 -13.51 0.55
CA ARG A 155 -20.56 -13.14 -0.01
C ARG A 155 -21.61 -12.81 1.06
N LEU A 156 -21.23 -12.91 2.34
CA LEU A 156 -22.09 -12.61 3.48
C LEU A 156 -21.51 -11.42 4.23
N ILE A 157 -22.32 -10.42 4.43
CA ILE A 157 -22.02 -9.27 5.29
C ILE A 157 -23.07 -9.27 6.38
N CYS A 158 -22.63 -9.32 7.64
CA CYS A 158 -23.48 -9.20 8.80
C CYS A 158 -23.17 -7.84 9.45
N PHE A 159 -24.22 -7.08 9.73
CA PHE A 159 -24.14 -5.84 10.48
C PHE A 159 -24.85 -6.04 11.80
N ASP A 160 -24.29 -5.50 12.86
CA ASP A 160 -24.98 -5.28 14.10
C ASP A 160 -25.99 -4.15 13.88
N MET A 161 -27.17 -4.25 14.49
CA MET A 161 -28.23 -3.30 14.24
C MET A 161 -28.14 -2.09 15.16
N ASP A 162 -28.04 -2.35 16.46
CA ASP A 162 -28.06 -1.31 17.48
C ASP A 162 -26.76 -0.50 17.49
N SER A 163 -26.85 0.79 17.52
CA SER A 163 -25.70 1.73 17.45
C SER A 163 -24.75 1.54 16.26
N THR A 164 -25.12 0.65 15.30
CA THR A 164 -24.33 0.39 14.08
C THR A 164 -25.10 0.76 12.81
N LEU A 165 -26.30 0.23 12.60
CA LEU A 165 -27.18 0.55 11.48
C LEU A 165 -28.22 1.63 11.86
N ILE A 166 -28.61 1.67 13.12
CA ILE A 166 -29.52 2.66 13.69
C ILE A 166 -28.83 3.33 14.89
N GLU A 167 -29.21 4.57 15.17
CA GLU A 167 -28.62 5.38 16.25
C GLU A 167 -29.13 4.99 17.64
N THR A 168 -30.28 4.31 17.71
CA THR A 168 -30.95 3.88 18.94
C THR A 168 -30.83 2.39 19.18
N GLU A 169 -30.96 1.95 20.42
CA GLU A 169 -31.07 0.53 20.76
C GLU A 169 -32.55 0.10 20.70
N VAL A 170 -32.85 -0.98 19.99
CA VAL A 170 -34.21 -1.49 19.78
C VAL A 170 -34.84 -2.00 21.07
N ILE A 171 -34.02 -2.36 22.06
CA ILE A 171 -34.45 -2.92 23.33
C ILE A 171 -35.02 -1.81 24.29
N ASP A 172 -34.66 -0.56 24.04
CA ASP A 172 -35.05 0.57 24.90
C ASP A 172 -36.36 1.27 24.44
N GLU A 173 -37.02 0.77 23.38
CA GLU A 173 -38.36 1.16 22.93
C GLU A 173 -39.38 0.04 23.28
#